data_d653599ae5534925dab5a8e4ea7f3863
#
_entry.id   d653599ae5534925dab5a8e4ea7f3863
#
_cell.length_a   1.000
_cell.length_b   1.000
_cell.length_c   1.000
_cell.angle_alpha   90.00
_cell.angle_beta   90.00
_cell.angle_gamma   90.00
#
_symmetry.space_group_name_H-M   'P 1'
#
loop_
_entity.id
_entity.type
_entity.pdbx_description
1 polymer ?
#
loop_
_entity_poly.entity_id
_entity_poly.type
_entity_poly.pdbx_seq_one_letter_code
_entity_poly.pdbx_strand_id
1 'polypeptide(L)'
;SVFTASYDDLLGIRGAGIALKTIFCMIGIVYCLKIVKDVSEMVKNKYDHEVLLQDIEHLNMIQHNHSLIAIKNQVGEEKRYLVYYDERWDCKLFLNYKTQNGNNEAALKEQVSVDLNLNSGDITCNYVTSRVQEKYSVSHQETRVYNHRLYEMYFNNIPDEFRKDNFEISGRHYYWMTIDEMEKDDNIKKKNLDVVDFVKEYIK
;
A
#
# COMPACT_ATOMS: atom_id res chain seq x y z
N SER A 1 42.55 35.27 -12.87
CA SER A 1 42.39 33.93 -13.46
C SER A 1 43.50 33.02 -12.95
N VAL A 2 43.15 31.91 -12.32
CA VAL A 2 44.10 30.95 -11.72
C VAL A 2 45.04 30.32 -12.77
N PHE A 3 44.66 30.37 -14.05
CA PHE A 3 45.41 29.76 -15.16
C PHE A 3 46.49 30.64 -15.75
N THR A 4 46.55 31.93 -15.41
CA THR A 4 47.52 32.88 -15.99
C THR A 4 48.61 33.27 -15.01
N ALA A 5 48.57 32.86 -13.76
CA ALA A 5 49.64 33.10 -12.81
C ALA A 5 50.72 32.03 -12.94
N SER A 6 51.96 32.45 -13.12
CA SER A 6 53.14 31.56 -13.10
C SER A 6 53.41 31.12 -11.66
N TYR A 7 52.81 30.02 -11.27
CA TYR A 7 53.10 29.37 -9.99
C TYR A 7 54.16 28.29 -10.14
N ASP A 8 55.24 28.59 -10.83
CA ASP A 8 56.26 27.57 -11.10
C ASP A 8 57.00 27.15 -9.84
N ASP A 9 57.08 28.05 -8.83
CA ASP A 9 57.67 27.80 -7.52
C ASP A 9 56.68 28.10 -6.38
N LEU A 10 55.83 27.18 -6.05
CA LEU A 10 54.93 27.29 -4.86
C LEU A 10 55.71 26.73 -3.66
N LEU A 11 55.83 27.49 -2.58
CA LEU A 11 56.49 27.10 -1.32
C LEU A 11 57.98 26.70 -1.50
N GLY A 12 58.72 27.26 -2.49
CA GLY A 12 60.12 26.95 -2.72
C GLY A 12 60.39 25.55 -3.31
N ILE A 13 59.33 24.84 -3.74
CA ILE A 13 59.47 23.53 -4.39
C ILE A 13 59.34 23.69 -5.91
N ARG A 14 60.45 23.46 -6.63
CA ARG A 14 60.47 23.54 -8.10
C ARG A 14 59.45 22.55 -8.72
N GLY A 15 58.57 23.07 -9.56
CA GLY A 15 57.54 22.26 -10.25
C GLY A 15 56.29 21.99 -9.47
N ALA A 16 56.13 22.44 -8.21
CA ALA A 16 54.91 22.24 -7.42
C ALA A 16 53.67 22.89 -8.06
N GLY A 17 53.88 24.05 -8.73
CA GLY A 17 52.80 24.71 -9.46
C GLY A 17 52.30 23.91 -10.65
N ILE A 18 53.17 23.22 -11.38
CA ILE A 18 52.79 22.35 -12.51
C ILE A 18 52.04 21.14 -11.99
N ALA A 19 52.50 20.51 -10.91
CA ALA A 19 51.82 19.38 -10.28
C ALA A 19 50.40 19.75 -9.80
N LEU A 20 50.25 20.92 -9.17
CA LEU A 20 48.95 21.42 -8.69
C LEU A 20 48.00 21.69 -9.86
N LYS A 21 48.45 22.31 -10.95
CA LYS A 21 47.64 22.52 -12.17
C LYS A 21 47.18 21.18 -12.78
N THR A 22 48.09 20.20 -12.83
CA THR A 22 47.77 18.85 -13.35
C THR A 22 46.69 18.17 -12.48
N ILE A 23 46.79 18.27 -11.17
CA ILE A 23 45.81 17.71 -10.23
C ILE A 23 44.44 18.38 -10.44
N PHE A 24 44.39 19.71 -10.54
CA PHE A 24 43.10 20.42 -10.78
C PHE A 24 42.51 20.07 -12.15
N CYS A 25 43.33 19.91 -13.20
CA CYS A 25 42.84 19.44 -14.51
C CYS A 25 42.28 18.02 -14.43
N MET A 26 42.92 17.10 -13.72
CA MET A 26 42.45 15.74 -13.53
C MET A 26 41.10 15.71 -12.76
N ILE A 27 41.00 16.47 -11.67
CA ILE A 27 39.75 16.61 -10.92
C ILE A 27 38.64 17.17 -11.83
N GLY A 28 38.94 18.20 -12.63
CA GLY A 28 37.98 18.78 -13.58
C GLY A 28 37.48 17.77 -14.60
N ILE A 29 38.38 16.96 -15.17
CA ILE A 29 38.03 15.91 -16.13
C ILE A 29 37.13 14.87 -15.48
N VAL A 30 37.48 14.39 -14.28
CA VAL A 30 36.67 13.40 -13.53
C VAL A 30 35.27 13.97 -13.25
N TYR A 31 35.20 15.25 -12.89
CA TYR A 31 33.89 15.90 -12.61
C TYR A 31 33.04 16.02 -13.88
N CYS A 32 33.65 16.40 -15.01
CA CYS A 32 32.94 16.44 -16.30
C CYS A 32 32.46 15.05 -16.74
N LEU A 33 33.28 14.01 -16.58
CA LEU A 33 32.86 12.62 -16.89
C LEU A 33 31.70 12.16 -16.02
N LYS A 34 31.72 12.54 -14.75
CA LYS A 34 30.58 12.25 -13.83
C LYS A 34 29.30 12.93 -14.30
N ILE A 35 29.37 14.23 -14.62
CA ILE A 35 28.19 14.97 -15.13
C ILE A 35 27.64 14.32 -16.40
N VAL A 36 28.53 13.98 -17.36
CA VAL A 36 28.11 13.31 -18.60
C VAL A 36 27.43 11.96 -18.31
N LYS A 37 27.99 11.20 -17.38
CA LYS A 37 27.38 9.94 -16.95
C LYS A 37 25.99 10.17 -16.32
N ASP A 38 25.87 11.09 -15.35
CA ASP A 38 24.62 11.39 -14.66
C ASP A 38 23.55 11.89 -15.66
N VAL A 39 23.91 12.77 -16.61
CA VAL A 39 23.01 13.22 -17.69
C VAL A 39 22.62 12.06 -18.61
N SER A 40 23.61 11.18 -18.97
CA SER A 40 23.32 10.02 -19.80
C SER A 40 22.38 9.01 -19.11
N GLU A 41 22.53 8.84 -17.80
CA GLU A 41 21.62 8.00 -17.00
C GLU A 41 20.23 8.64 -16.90
N MET A 42 20.13 9.95 -16.71
CA MET A 42 18.85 10.67 -16.74
C MET A 42 18.14 10.51 -18.09
N VAL A 43 18.88 10.61 -19.20
CA VAL A 43 18.32 10.43 -20.54
C VAL A 43 17.96 8.96 -20.83
N LYS A 44 18.74 8.01 -20.32
CA LYS A 44 18.45 6.57 -20.49
C LYS A 44 17.29 6.08 -19.63
N ASN A 45 17.20 6.58 -18.43
CA ASN A 45 16.12 6.19 -17.51
C ASN A 45 14.80 6.87 -17.82
N LYS A 46 14.75 7.63 -18.96
CA LYS A 46 13.52 8.28 -19.44
C LYS A 46 12.45 8.42 -18.33
N TYR A 47 12.79 9.14 -17.27
CA TYR A 47 11.76 9.73 -16.44
C TYR A 47 11.21 10.88 -17.29
N ASP A 48 10.60 10.45 -18.39
CA ASP A 48 10.06 11.35 -19.38
C ASP A 48 8.80 11.94 -18.77
N HIS A 49 8.56 13.19 -19.05
CA HIS A 49 7.33 13.88 -18.69
C HIS A 49 6.08 13.07 -19.08
N GLU A 50 6.17 12.28 -20.16
CA GLU A 50 5.11 11.37 -20.61
C GLU A 50 4.86 10.22 -19.62
N VAL A 51 5.89 9.61 -19.02
CA VAL A 51 5.73 8.55 -18.00
C VAL A 51 5.11 9.11 -16.73
N LEU A 52 5.55 10.31 -16.31
CA LEU A 52 4.97 10.99 -15.15
C LEU A 52 3.51 11.38 -15.41
N LEU A 53 3.18 11.85 -16.61
CA LEU A 53 1.80 12.14 -16.99
C LEU A 53 0.94 10.87 -17.02
N GLN A 54 1.46 9.76 -17.56
CA GLN A 54 0.76 8.47 -17.53
C GLN A 54 0.54 7.98 -16.11
N ASP A 55 1.52 8.11 -15.22
CA ASP A 55 1.37 7.76 -13.80
C ASP A 55 0.33 8.64 -13.10
N ILE A 56 0.32 9.94 -13.40
CA ILE A 56 -0.68 10.89 -12.87
C ILE A 56 -2.08 10.57 -13.43
N GLU A 57 -2.20 10.27 -14.71
CA GLU A 57 -3.46 9.85 -15.34
C GLU A 57 -3.93 8.52 -14.76
N HIS A 58 -3.04 7.56 -14.55
CA HIS A 58 -3.35 6.28 -13.92
C HIS A 58 -3.83 6.46 -12.46
N LEU A 59 -3.21 7.38 -11.70
CA LEU A 59 -3.66 7.75 -10.36
C LEU A 59 -5.04 8.46 -10.39
N ASN A 60 -5.31 9.28 -11.41
CA ASN A 60 -6.62 9.90 -11.61
C ASN A 60 -7.69 8.91 -12.07
N MET A 61 -7.30 7.79 -12.67
CA MET A 61 -8.20 6.70 -13.06
C MET A 61 -8.70 5.88 -11.86
N ILE A 62 -8.17 6.08 -10.65
CA ILE A 62 -8.68 5.39 -9.47
C ILE A 62 -10.12 5.81 -9.22
N GLN A 63 -11.05 5.00 -9.72
CA GLN A 63 -12.48 5.26 -9.63
C GLN A 63 -13.08 4.75 -8.32
N HIS A 64 -12.40 3.78 -7.69
CA HIS A 64 -12.90 3.13 -6.49
C HIS A 64 -11.82 3.03 -5.41
N ASN A 65 -11.95 3.85 -4.38
CA ASN A 65 -11.15 3.77 -3.17
C ASN A 65 -11.94 3.03 -2.08
N HIS A 66 -11.49 1.83 -1.72
CA HIS A 66 -12.11 1.00 -0.71
C HIS A 66 -11.14 0.61 0.41
N SER A 67 -11.67 0.60 1.62
CA SER A 67 -10.97 0.16 2.82
C SER A 67 -11.47 -1.23 3.20
N LEU A 68 -10.63 -2.23 3.02
CA LEU A 68 -10.87 -3.61 3.40
C LEU A 68 -10.47 -3.80 4.85
N ILE A 69 -11.35 -4.39 5.64
CA ILE A 69 -11.14 -4.58 7.08
C ILE A 69 -11.02 -6.07 7.39
N ALA A 70 -9.86 -6.47 7.87
CA ALA A 70 -9.65 -7.79 8.44
C ALA A 70 -9.74 -7.69 9.96
N ILE A 71 -10.92 -7.95 10.51
CA ILE A 71 -11.12 -8.03 11.97
C ILE A 71 -10.63 -9.39 12.42
N LYS A 72 -9.58 -9.38 13.23
CA LYS A 72 -8.90 -10.59 13.70
C LYS A 72 -9.33 -10.95 15.12
N ASN A 73 -9.60 -12.22 15.34
CA ASN A 73 -9.74 -12.84 16.65
C ASN A 73 -8.80 -14.04 16.74
N GLN A 74 -8.15 -14.21 17.87
CA GLN A 74 -7.28 -15.34 18.12
C GLN A 74 -7.85 -16.19 19.24
N VAL A 75 -8.15 -17.44 18.91
CA VAL A 75 -8.62 -18.45 19.87
C VAL A 75 -7.57 -19.55 19.97
N GLY A 76 -6.76 -19.52 21.02
CA GLY A 76 -5.60 -20.39 21.15
C GLY A 76 -4.53 -20.06 20.11
N GLU A 77 -4.16 -21.05 19.27
CA GLU A 77 -3.21 -20.85 18.17
C GLU A 77 -3.90 -20.49 16.85
N GLU A 78 -5.23 -20.56 16.79
CA GLU A 78 -5.99 -20.37 15.57
C GLU A 78 -6.36 -18.89 15.37
N LYS A 79 -6.02 -18.35 14.19
CA LYS A 79 -6.41 -17.00 13.77
C LYS A 79 -7.65 -17.07 12.93
N ARG A 80 -8.67 -16.36 13.36
CA ARG A 80 -9.96 -16.26 12.65
C ARG A 80 -10.23 -14.82 12.28
N TYR A 81 -10.91 -14.64 11.16
CA TYR A 81 -11.27 -13.34 10.63
C TYR A 81 -12.79 -13.25 10.51
N LEU A 82 -13.33 -12.08 10.85
CA LEU A 82 -14.74 -11.80 10.72
C LEU A 82 -15.11 -11.50 9.27
N VAL A 83 -16.03 -12.28 8.73
CA VAL A 83 -16.64 -12.07 7.42
C VAL A 83 -18.15 -12.02 7.57
N TYR A 84 -18.83 -11.37 6.62
CA TYR A 84 -20.29 -11.37 6.56
C TYR A 84 -20.78 -11.99 5.25
N TYR A 85 -21.99 -12.55 5.26
CA TYR A 85 -22.61 -13.05 4.04
C TYR A 85 -23.31 -11.93 3.30
N ASP A 86 -22.97 -11.73 2.04
CA ASP A 86 -23.66 -10.80 1.13
C ASP A 86 -24.56 -11.58 0.16
N GLU A 87 -25.86 -11.42 0.30
CA GLU A 87 -26.86 -12.15 -0.50
C GLU A 87 -26.76 -11.82 -2.00
N ARG A 88 -26.43 -10.56 -2.35
CA ARG A 88 -26.32 -10.12 -3.74
C ARG A 88 -25.17 -10.80 -4.47
N TRP A 89 -24.10 -11.09 -3.70
CA TRP A 89 -22.91 -11.76 -4.21
C TRP A 89 -22.95 -13.25 -3.94
N ASP A 90 -23.91 -13.72 -3.12
CA ASP A 90 -23.92 -15.11 -2.63
C ASP A 90 -22.51 -15.54 -2.21
N CYS A 91 -21.93 -14.78 -1.30
CA CYS A 91 -20.54 -14.97 -0.90
C CYS A 91 -20.27 -14.36 0.47
N LYS A 92 -19.37 -14.97 1.23
CA LYS A 92 -18.84 -14.38 2.45
C LYS A 92 -17.71 -13.43 2.11
N LEU A 93 -17.78 -12.21 2.62
CA LEU A 93 -16.88 -11.10 2.30
C LEU A 93 -16.30 -10.52 3.59
N PHE A 94 -15.07 -10.02 3.51
CA PHE A 94 -14.55 -9.12 4.53
C PHE A 94 -15.36 -7.81 4.56
N LEU A 95 -15.43 -7.15 5.72
CA LEU A 95 -16.03 -5.84 5.80
C LEU A 95 -15.27 -4.87 4.89
N ASN A 96 -16.02 -4.05 4.18
CA ASN A 96 -15.46 -3.17 3.16
C ASN A 96 -16.24 -1.86 3.14
N TYR A 97 -15.53 -0.74 3.25
CA TYR A 97 -16.12 0.59 3.27
C TYR A 97 -15.43 1.50 2.25
N LYS A 98 -16.16 2.51 1.80
CA LYS A 98 -15.56 3.55 0.97
C LYS A 98 -14.50 4.30 1.77
N THR A 99 -13.28 4.41 1.23
CA THR A 99 -12.19 5.16 1.87
C THR A 99 -12.56 6.63 1.99
N GLN A 100 -12.39 7.19 3.17
CA GLN A 100 -12.66 8.59 3.45
C GLN A 100 -11.37 9.43 3.39
N ASN A 101 -11.52 10.71 3.07
CA ASN A 101 -10.42 11.66 3.16
C ASN A 101 -10.20 12.06 4.63
N GLY A 102 -8.95 12.26 5.01
CA GLY A 102 -8.57 12.60 6.39
C GLY A 102 -8.24 11.38 7.24
N ASN A 103 -8.72 11.35 8.49
CA ASN A 103 -8.46 10.22 9.40
C ASN A 103 -9.37 9.04 9.08
N ASN A 104 -8.94 8.20 8.14
CA ASN A 104 -9.73 7.06 7.69
C ASN A 104 -9.86 5.97 8.77
N GLU A 105 -8.86 5.79 9.63
CA GLU A 105 -8.91 4.81 10.73
C GLU A 105 -10.02 5.14 11.73
N ALA A 106 -10.16 6.40 12.11
CA ALA A 106 -11.24 6.84 12.99
C ALA A 106 -12.62 6.64 12.34
N ALA A 107 -12.75 6.98 11.05
CA ALA A 107 -13.99 6.79 10.30
C ALA A 107 -14.36 5.29 10.20
N LEU A 108 -13.39 4.42 9.97
CA LEU A 108 -13.62 2.97 9.90
C LEU A 108 -14.01 2.39 11.25
N LYS A 109 -13.39 2.82 12.35
CA LYS A 109 -13.79 2.42 13.70
C LYS A 109 -15.23 2.77 13.98
N GLU A 110 -15.64 3.97 13.61
CA GLU A 110 -17.04 4.43 13.77
C GLU A 110 -18.00 3.60 12.92
N GLN A 111 -17.70 3.36 11.65
CA GLN A 111 -18.52 2.54 10.75
C GLN A 111 -18.67 1.11 11.26
N VAL A 112 -17.57 0.47 11.67
CA VAL A 112 -17.60 -0.89 12.24
C VAL A 112 -18.37 -0.92 13.55
N SER A 113 -18.21 0.10 14.40
CA SER A 113 -18.96 0.18 15.67
C SER A 113 -20.47 0.26 15.46
N VAL A 114 -20.91 1.02 14.46
CA VAL A 114 -22.33 1.11 14.09
C VAL A 114 -22.83 -0.22 13.53
N ASP A 115 -22.11 -0.82 12.57
CA ASP A 115 -22.52 -2.09 11.93
C ASP A 115 -22.59 -3.25 12.92
N LEU A 116 -21.71 -3.28 13.92
CA LEU A 116 -21.63 -4.35 14.92
C LEU A 116 -22.25 -3.98 16.26
N ASN A 117 -22.86 -2.80 16.38
CA ASN A 117 -23.43 -2.28 17.63
C ASN A 117 -22.44 -2.32 18.81
N LEU A 118 -21.21 -1.84 18.56
CA LEU A 118 -20.11 -1.79 19.52
C LEU A 118 -19.77 -0.35 19.89
N ASN A 119 -18.96 -0.18 20.95
CA ASN A 119 -18.34 1.11 21.22
C ASN A 119 -17.05 1.25 20.38
N SER A 120 -16.91 2.35 19.64
CA SER A 120 -15.72 2.62 18.82
C SER A 120 -14.42 2.69 19.64
N GLY A 121 -14.50 3.01 20.94
CA GLY A 121 -13.39 2.96 21.88
C GLY A 121 -12.82 1.57 22.13
N ASP A 122 -13.63 0.52 21.97
CA ASP A 122 -13.25 -0.88 22.15
C ASP A 122 -12.64 -1.50 20.88
N ILE A 123 -12.48 -0.71 19.81
CA ILE A 123 -11.94 -1.15 18.53
C ILE A 123 -10.57 -0.54 18.31
N THR A 124 -9.58 -1.37 18.03
CA THR A 124 -8.28 -0.95 17.53
C THR A 124 -8.20 -1.19 16.03
N CYS A 125 -7.75 -0.19 15.28
CA CYS A 125 -7.66 -0.21 13.83
C CYS A 125 -6.27 0.28 13.39
N ASN A 126 -5.57 -0.50 12.57
CA ASN A 126 -4.25 -0.18 12.07
C ASN A 126 -4.20 -0.34 10.56
N TYR A 127 -3.66 0.66 9.87
CA TYR A 127 -3.35 0.54 8.45
C TYR A 127 -2.23 -0.48 8.24
N VAL A 128 -2.40 -1.36 7.26
CA VAL A 128 -1.41 -2.39 6.91
C VAL A 128 -0.72 -2.06 5.59
N THR A 129 -1.47 -1.98 4.51
CA THR A 129 -0.95 -1.74 3.16
C THR A 129 -2.04 -1.29 2.20
N SER A 130 -1.66 -1.00 0.96
CA SER A 130 -2.63 -0.76 -0.12
C SER A 130 -2.20 -1.50 -1.39
N ARG A 131 -3.21 -1.88 -2.20
CA ARG A 131 -3.02 -2.50 -3.51
C ARG A 131 -3.86 -1.76 -4.54
N VAL A 132 -3.21 -1.28 -5.59
CA VAL A 132 -3.88 -0.75 -6.78
C VAL A 132 -3.93 -1.87 -7.81
N GLN A 133 -5.10 -2.14 -8.37
CA GLN A 133 -5.28 -3.15 -9.40
C GLN A 133 -6.36 -2.76 -10.39
N GLU A 134 -6.14 -3.13 -11.64
CA GLU A 134 -7.15 -3.05 -12.68
C GLU A 134 -7.96 -4.33 -12.70
N LYS A 135 -9.28 -4.18 -12.70
CA LYS A 135 -10.21 -5.29 -12.83
C LYS A 135 -11.33 -4.94 -13.81
N TYR A 136 -11.73 -5.93 -14.61
CA TYR A 136 -12.93 -5.80 -15.40
C TYR A 136 -14.17 -5.83 -14.52
N SER A 137 -14.93 -4.74 -14.52
CA SER A 137 -16.19 -4.62 -13.79
C SER A 137 -17.33 -5.17 -14.65
N VAL A 138 -17.87 -6.32 -14.28
CA VAL A 138 -18.99 -6.96 -15.02
C VAL A 138 -20.24 -6.09 -14.95
N SER A 139 -20.50 -5.41 -13.85
CA SER A 139 -21.67 -4.54 -13.66
C SER A 139 -21.61 -3.26 -14.52
N HIS A 140 -20.42 -2.78 -14.85
CA HIS A 140 -20.22 -1.56 -15.63
C HIS A 140 -19.69 -1.84 -17.05
N GLN A 141 -19.34 -3.11 -17.35
CA GLN A 141 -18.80 -3.56 -18.63
C GLN A 141 -17.53 -2.80 -19.08
N GLU A 142 -16.71 -2.38 -18.13
CA GLU A 142 -15.46 -1.65 -18.38
C GLU A 142 -14.36 -2.07 -17.41
N THR A 143 -13.10 -1.86 -17.78
CA THR A 143 -11.96 -2.01 -16.87
C THR A 143 -11.90 -0.81 -15.94
N ARG A 144 -11.81 -1.06 -14.63
CA ARG A 144 -11.74 -0.05 -13.58
C ARG A 144 -10.53 -0.24 -12.72
N VAL A 145 -10.00 0.88 -12.24
CA VAL A 145 -8.89 0.90 -11.30
C VAL A 145 -9.44 0.96 -9.88
N TYR A 146 -9.06 -0.03 -9.09
CA TYR A 146 -9.45 -0.15 -7.69
C TYR A 146 -8.21 0.08 -6.82
N ASN A 147 -8.35 0.94 -5.82
CA ASN A 147 -7.37 1.06 -4.74
C ASN A 147 -7.97 0.47 -3.47
N HIS A 148 -7.45 -0.68 -3.06
CA HIS A 148 -7.84 -1.34 -1.82
C HIS A 148 -6.82 -1.05 -0.74
N ARG A 149 -7.24 -0.36 0.32
CA ARG A 149 -6.45 -0.15 1.52
C ARG A 149 -6.81 -1.22 2.54
N LEU A 150 -5.83 -1.99 2.99
CA LEU A 150 -6.02 -3.04 3.98
C LEU A 150 -5.78 -2.50 5.39
N TYR A 151 -6.74 -2.76 6.26
CA TYR A 151 -6.69 -2.45 7.68
C TYR A 151 -6.86 -3.72 8.50
N GLU A 152 -6.02 -3.89 9.52
CA GLU A 152 -6.20 -4.88 10.56
C GLU A 152 -6.99 -4.26 11.70
N MET A 153 -8.02 -4.97 12.19
CA MET A 153 -8.77 -4.58 13.36
C MET A 153 -8.87 -5.70 14.37
N TYR A 154 -9.00 -5.32 15.63
CA TYR A 154 -9.32 -6.24 16.71
C TYR A 154 -10.13 -5.53 17.80
N PHE A 155 -10.92 -6.31 18.50
CA PHE A 155 -11.73 -5.85 19.60
C PHE A 155 -10.93 -5.99 20.90
N ASN A 156 -10.83 -4.90 21.66
CA ASN A 156 -10.22 -4.92 23.00
C ASN A 156 -11.07 -5.71 23.99
N ASN A 157 -12.40 -5.63 23.83
CA ASN A 157 -13.39 -6.44 24.52
C ASN A 157 -14.32 -7.09 23.50
N ILE A 158 -14.33 -8.42 23.46
CA ILE A 158 -15.24 -9.18 22.61
C ILE A 158 -16.50 -9.47 23.38
N PRO A 159 -17.69 -8.99 22.96
CA PRO A 159 -18.96 -9.35 23.56
C PRO A 159 -19.18 -10.87 23.51
N ASP A 160 -19.89 -11.43 24.48
CA ASP A 160 -20.13 -12.88 24.56
C ASP A 160 -20.89 -13.43 23.34
N GLU A 161 -21.75 -12.61 22.75
CA GLU A 161 -22.47 -12.94 21.52
C GLU A 161 -21.55 -13.15 20.30
N PHE A 162 -20.39 -12.46 20.27
CA PHE A 162 -19.39 -12.56 19.18
C PHE A 162 -18.38 -13.70 19.41
N ARG A 163 -18.47 -14.42 20.53
CA ARG A 163 -17.61 -15.58 20.79
C ARG A 163 -18.08 -16.85 20.07
N LYS A 164 -19.28 -16.80 19.47
CA LYS A 164 -19.81 -17.90 18.67
C LYS A 164 -19.18 -17.88 17.28
N ASP A 165 -19.09 -19.04 16.65
CA ASP A 165 -18.54 -19.17 15.28
C ASP A 165 -19.34 -18.37 14.24
N ASN A 166 -20.61 -18.13 14.51
CA ASN A 166 -21.49 -17.27 13.70
C ASN A 166 -22.53 -16.57 14.58
N PHE A 167 -22.95 -15.41 14.14
CA PHE A 167 -23.97 -14.60 14.82
C PHE A 167 -24.65 -13.65 13.83
N GLU A 168 -25.75 -13.04 14.25
CA GLU A 168 -26.53 -12.09 13.46
C GLU A 168 -26.65 -10.75 14.17
N ILE A 169 -26.41 -9.67 13.43
CA ILE A 169 -26.64 -8.29 13.91
C ILE A 169 -27.37 -7.53 12.82
N SER A 170 -28.47 -6.90 13.18
CA SER A 170 -29.28 -6.04 12.29
C SER A 170 -29.65 -6.72 10.96
N GLY A 171 -29.95 -8.04 11.01
CA GLY A 171 -30.32 -8.83 9.83
C GLY A 171 -29.15 -9.22 8.93
N ARG A 172 -27.92 -8.99 9.35
CA ARG A 172 -26.72 -9.43 8.62
C ARG A 172 -26.06 -10.59 9.37
N HIS A 173 -25.75 -11.68 8.65
CA HIS A 173 -25.07 -12.84 9.20
C HIS A 173 -23.56 -12.69 9.12
N TYR A 174 -22.88 -12.91 10.25
CA TYR A 174 -21.43 -12.86 10.41
C TYR A 174 -20.87 -14.22 10.77
N TYR A 175 -19.62 -14.47 10.34
CA TYR A 175 -18.92 -15.74 10.55
C TYR A 175 -17.46 -15.47 10.91
N TRP A 176 -16.95 -16.19 11.90
CA TRP A 176 -15.52 -16.28 12.14
C TRP A 176 -14.96 -17.42 11.31
N MET A 177 -14.03 -17.12 10.41
CA MET A 177 -13.42 -18.10 9.53
C MET A 177 -11.91 -17.97 9.55
N THR A 178 -11.21 -19.11 9.49
CA THR A 178 -9.79 -19.16 9.20
C THR A 178 -9.56 -18.92 7.70
N ILE A 179 -8.33 -18.59 7.33
CA ILE A 179 -7.94 -18.49 5.91
C ILE A 179 -8.18 -19.84 5.18
N ASP A 180 -7.81 -20.95 5.83
CA ASP A 180 -7.97 -22.29 5.26
C ASP A 180 -9.45 -22.66 4.99
N GLU A 181 -10.36 -22.22 5.86
CA GLU A 181 -11.81 -22.41 5.64
C GLU A 181 -12.30 -21.54 4.49
N MET A 182 -11.82 -20.30 4.39
CA MET A 182 -12.17 -19.41 3.27
C MET A 182 -11.65 -19.97 1.92
N GLU A 183 -10.43 -20.49 1.91
CA GLU A 183 -9.85 -21.11 0.72
C GLU A 183 -10.57 -22.40 0.29
N LYS A 184 -11.33 -23.03 1.17
CA LYS A 184 -12.15 -24.22 0.87
C LYS A 184 -13.59 -23.89 0.47
N ASP A 185 -14.07 -22.70 0.76
CA ASP A 185 -15.43 -22.25 0.42
C ASP A 185 -15.54 -21.98 -1.09
N ASP A 186 -16.42 -22.70 -1.78
CA ASP A 186 -16.53 -22.66 -3.25
C ASP A 186 -16.95 -21.29 -3.79
N ASN A 187 -17.79 -20.54 -3.03
CA ASN A 187 -18.23 -19.22 -3.43
C ASN A 187 -17.11 -18.19 -3.27
N ILE A 188 -16.33 -18.28 -2.19
CA ILE A 188 -15.16 -17.45 -1.97
C ILE A 188 -14.12 -17.71 -3.04
N LYS A 189 -13.80 -18.98 -3.31
CA LYS A 189 -12.86 -19.36 -4.38
C LYS A 189 -13.20 -18.73 -5.72
N LYS A 190 -14.46 -18.75 -6.07
CA LYS A 190 -14.92 -18.28 -7.37
C LYS A 190 -14.98 -16.76 -7.46
N LYS A 191 -15.26 -16.06 -6.37
CA LYS A 191 -15.68 -14.64 -6.40
C LYS A 191 -14.75 -13.69 -5.66
N ASN A 192 -13.99 -14.17 -4.66
CA ASN A 192 -13.29 -13.30 -3.69
C ASN A 192 -11.93 -13.85 -3.21
N LEU A 193 -11.39 -14.88 -3.86
CA LEU A 193 -10.13 -15.51 -3.44
C LEU A 193 -8.96 -14.51 -3.44
N ASP A 194 -8.92 -13.61 -4.40
CA ASP A 194 -7.88 -12.59 -4.50
C ASP A 194 -7.83 -11.62 -3.31
N VAL A 195 -8.97 -11.42 -2.64
CA VAL A 195 -9.05 -10.62 -1.40
C VAL A 195 -8.57 -11.46 -0.21
N VAL A 196 -8.92 -12.75 -0.16
CA VAL A 196 -8.40 -13.67 0.87
C VAL A 196 -6.88 -13.78 0.77
N ASP A 197 -6.34 -13.95 -0.43
CA ASP A 197 -4.89 -13.97 -0.68
C ASP A 197 -4.21 -12.68 -0.24
N PHE A 198 -4.85 -11.55 -0.50
CA PHE A 198 -4.35 -10.25 -0.08
C PHE A 198 -4.26 -10.12 1.46
N VAL A 199 -5.27 -10.59 2.19
CA VAL A 199 -5.25 -10.63 3.66
C VAL A 199 -4.19 -11.60 4.16
N LYS A 200 -4.11 -12.80 3.59
CA LYS A 200 -3.12 -13.85 3.93
C LYS A 200 -1.69 -13.38 3.77
N GLU A 201 -1.40 -12.61 2.72
CA GLU A 201 -0.06 -12.12 2.40
C GLU A 201 0.45 -11.10 3.42
N TYR A 202 -0.42 -10.20 3.88
CA TYR A 202 0.00 -9.02 4.66
C TYR A 202 -0.36 -9.06 6.15
N ILE A 203 -1.31 -9.89 6.57
CA ILE A 203 -1.71 -10.01 7.98
C ILE A 203 -1.19 -11.34 8.54
N LYS A 204 -0.17 -11.25 9.37
CA LYS A 204 0.51 -12.41 10.00
C LYS A 204 -0.01 -12.69 11.39
#